data_a115238f877573a0d1da438dc0fa26ff
#
_entry.id   a115238f877573a0d1da438dc0fa26ff
#
_cell.length_a   1.000
_cell.length_b   1.000
_cell.length_c   1.000
_cell.angle_alpha   90.00
_cell.angle_beta   90.00
_cell.angle_gamma   90.00
#
_symmetry.space_group_name_H-M   'P 1'
#
loop_
_entity.id
_entity.type
_entity.pdbx_description
1 polymer ?
#
loop_
_entity_poly.entity_id
_entity_poly.type
_entity_poly.pdbx_seq_one_letter_code
_entity_poly.pdbx_strand_id
1 'polypeptide(L)'
;MMMLIRSKCKLVKMCGVCVCGSLEMCMYSTESVVASLENRVFKVGDPVIPVSPILKQWVEEGREVTKLQLENLVYRLTQSRRFTHALQVLEWMSNERNYELSPGNIAKQINLISKVRGLEQAEKYFRGIPDAKIEFKIYAALLRCYAEHKSVEEAEAVLKKIKELHPVNITACCNMMLELYAKKGKYEKLDRLMQEMKEKDICNAGTYTIRLNAYVIATDIKGMEKLLMQMEVDPMATVDWYTYMTAANGYRKVHNFEKVAAMLKKSEHVARGKTKRLAYESIQTMYAIIGNKDEVHRLWNMCTSPKKPNKSYIRMLSSLVKLDDIDGAEKILEEWESVHENFDVRIPNLMISAYCKWGQFDKAEAYIRRLLDGGKHLDGRTWDRLACGYNAGNDMENAVQAMKKAVSTNLAGRRPDPFTLVACVKYLKEKGDLDLALEILKLCIENSHISVTSYDGLVSYVRSETETPDTEPLDLIKGDYQMFENENTQLLGGEN
;
A
#
# COMPACT_ATOMS: atom_id res chain seq x y z
N MET A 1 29.36 -52.12 -15.64
CA MET A 1 29.92 -52.77 -14.43
C MET A 1 29.47 -51.89 -13.24
N MET A 2 28.44 -52.42 -12.58
CA MET A 2 28.18 -52.41 -11.13
C MET A 2 28.12 -51.03 -10.45
N MET A 3 27.21 -50.73 -9.62
CA MET A 3 25.97 -51.21 -8.96
C MET A 3 25.59 -50.12 -7.97
N LEU A 4 24.37 -49.72 -8.03
CA LEU A 4 23.37 -49.67 -6.94
C LEU A 4 23.92 -49.83 -5.51
N ILE A 5 23.50 -48.90 -4.59
CA ILE A 5 22.91 -49.32 -3.32
C ILE A 5 21.92 -48.22 -2.82
N ARG A 6 20.65 -48.62 -2.73
CA ARG A 6 19.59 -48.05 -1.89
C ARG A 6 19.84 -48.50 -0.45
N SER A 7 19.58 -47.63 0.52
CA SER A 7 19.31 -48.11 1.88
C SER A 7 18.11 -47.40 2.50
N LYS A 8 17.05 -48.17 2.65
CA LYS A 8 15.91 -47.94 3.53
C LYS A 8 16.35 -48.13 4.97
N CYS A 9 15.97 -47.30 5.89
CA CYS A 9 16.02 -47.65 7.31
C CYS A 9 14.62 -47.90 7.85
N LYS A 10 14.43 -49.14 8.28
CA LYS A 10 13.26 -49.66 8.96
C LYS A 10 13.23 -49.26 10.45
N LEU A 11 12.01 -49.07 10.95
CA LEU A 11 11.69 -49.10 12.37
C LEU A 11 12.25 -50.36 13.08
N VAL A 12 12.82 -50.17 14.24
CA VAL A 12 12.90 -51.21 15.27
C VAL A 12 12.37 -50.62 16.58
N LYS A 13 11.28 -51.23 17.08
CA LYS A 13 10.82 -51.15 18.48
C LYS A 13 11.78 -51.94 19.34
N MET A 14 12.23 -51.38 20.43
CA MET A 14 12.54 -52.16 21.64
C MET A 14 12.31 -51.34 22.90
N CYS A 15 11.64 -52.00 23.84
CA CYS A 15 11.34 -51.57 25.20
C CYS A 15 12.56 -51.45 26.09
N GLY A 16 12.47 -50.59 27.10
CA GLY A 16 13.17 -50.83 28.35
C GLY A 16 13.78 -49.60 29.01
N VAL A 17 13.01 -49.00 29.91
CA VAL A 17 13.44 -48.40 31.20
C VAL A 17 14.77 -47.63 31.25
N CYS A 18 14.72 -46.31 31.39
CA CYS A 18 15.39 -45.52 32.42
C CYS A 18 14.92 -44.06 32.42
N VAL A 19 14.12 -43.71 33.32
CA VAL A 19 14.16 -42.70 34.39
C VAL A 19 14.86 -41.36 34.10
N CYS A 20 14.08 -40.32 34.24
CA CYS A 20 14.41 -38.93 34.60
C CYS A 20 15.43 -38.14 33.80
N GLY A 21 14.93 -37.09 33.16
CA GLY A 21 15.75 -35.92 32.87
C GLY A 21 15.75 -35.46 31.43
N SER A 22 14.62 -35.26 30.74
CA SER A 22 14.60 -34.59 29.44
C SER A 22 13.17 -34.28 28.93
N LEU A 23 12.23 -34.04 29.80
CA LEU A 23 10.86 -33.62 29.37
C LEU A 23 10.66 -32.09 29.34
N GLU A 24 11.65 -31.30 29.78
CA GLU A 24 11.58 -29.84 29.72
C GLU A 24 12.12 -29.22 28.43
N MET A 25 12.85 -29.97 27.60
CA MET A 25 13.50 -29.37 26.41
C MET A 25 12.71 -29.48 25.11
N CYS A 26 11.57 -30.17 25.09
CA CYS A 26 10.69 -30.26 23.91
C CYS A 26 9.48 -29.31 23.91
N MET A 27 9.19 -28.67 25.05
CA MET A 27 8.08 -27.68 25.13
C MET A 27 8.50 -26.27 24.72
N TYR A 28 9.81 -25.99 24.58
CA TYR A 28 10.31 -24.67 24.18
C TYR A 28 10.20 -24.36 22.68
N SER A 29 9.92 -25.31 21.82
CA SER A 29 9.93 -25.06 20.35
C SER A 29 8.58 -24.68 19.76
N THR A 30 7.47 -24.93 20.43
CA THR A 30 6.13 -24.56 19.92
C THR A 30 5.59 -23.26 20.55
N GLU A 31 6.03 -22.87 21.74
CA GLU A 31 5.72 -21.55 22.31
C GLU A 31 6.54 -20.42 21.69
N SER A 32 7.71 -20.70 21.11
CA SER A 32 8.60 -19.68 20.55
C SER A 32 8.09 -19.00 19.27
N VAL A 33 7.21 -19.64 18.51
CA VAL A 33 6.66 -19.08 17.27
C VAL A 33 5.50 -18.09 17.52
N VAL A 34 4.80 -18.19 18.65
CA VAL A 34 3.68 -17.30 19.00
C VAL A 34 4.15 -16.06 19.78
N ALA A 35 5.37 -16.05 20.31
CA ALA A 35 5.85 -15.07 21.28
C ALA A 35 7.02 -14.19 20.79
N SER A 36 7.21 -13.97 19.49
CA SER A 36 8.21 -12.98 19.08
C SER A 36 7.69 -11.56 19.31
N LEU A 37 8.56 -10.65 19.75
CA LEU A 37 8.24 -9.21 19.92
C LEU A 37 7.55 -8.66 18.69
N GLU A 38 8.05 -9.06 17.52
CA GLU A 38 7.52 -8.67 16.24
C GLU A 38 6.06 -9.09 16.06
N ASN A 39 5.73 -10.35 16.37
CA ASN A 39 4.35 -10.84 16.28
C ASN A 39 3.42 -10.10 17.25
N ARG A 40 3.88 -9.73 18.44
CA ARG A 40 3.09 -8.92 19.38
C ARG A 40 2.81 -7.53 18.82
N VAL A 41 3.82 -6.86 18.26
CA VAL A 41 3.67 -5.52 17.65
C VAL A 41 2.79 -5.58 16.39
N PHE A 42 2.93 -6.62 15.56
CA PHE A 42 2.12 -6.76 14.35
C PHE A 42 0.65 -7.14 14.62
N LYS A 43 0.34 -7.73 15.77
CA LYS A 43 -1.04 -7.98 16.21
C LYS A 43 -1.81 -6.71 16.52
N VAL A 44 -1.13 -5.63 16.90
CA VAL A 44 -1.76 -4.32 17.05
C VAL A 44 -2.11 -3.81 15.66
N GLY A 45 -3.36 -3.92 15.28
CA GLY A 45 -3.84 -3.53 13.93
C GLY A 45 -3.97 -2.03 13.75
N ASP A 46 -4.39 -1.34 14.81
CA ASP A 46 -4.73 0.08 14.80
C ASP A 46 -3.49 0.97 14.98
N PRO A 47 -3.18 1.90 14.07
CA PRO A 47 -2.08 2.85 14.21
C PRO A 47 -2.25 3.83 15.40
N VAL A 48 -3.45 4.00 15.92
CA VAL A 48 -3.73 4.83 17.10
C VAL A 48 -3.26 4.17 18.41
N ILE A 49 -3.27 2.83 18.47
CA ILE A 49 -2.83 2.10 19.66
C ILE A 49 -1.30 2.13 19.75
N PRO A 50 -0.71 2.72 20.82
CA PRO A 50 0.73 2.84 20.90
C PRO A 50 1.41 1.47 21.12
N VAL A 51 2.57 1.28 20.46
CA VAL A 51 3.39 0.07 20.63
C VAL A 51 4.38 0.18 21.79
N SER A 52 4.62 1.37 22.33
CA SER A 52 5.53 1.59 23.45
C SER A 52 5.19 0.76 24.71
N PRO A 53 3.92 0.59 25.11
CA PRO A 53 3.57 -0.27 26.23
C PRO A 53 3.96 -1.74 25.99
N ILE A 54 3.82 -2.23 24.76
CA ILE A 54 4.18 -3.61 24.39
C ILE A 54 5.69 -3.83 24.50
N LEU A 55 6.48 -2.82 24.07
CA LEU A 55 7.93 -2.85 24.19
C LEU A 55 8.36 -2.84 25.66
N LYS A 56 7.70 -2.03 26.51
CA LYS A 56 7.96 -1.99 27.97
C LYS A 56 7.62 -3.32 28.63
N GLN A 57 6.42 -3.84 28.36
CA GLN A 57 5.99 -5.13 28.90
C GLN A 57 6.93 -6.27 28.51
N TRP A 58 7.42 -6.30 27.26
CA TRP A 58 8.38 -7.29 26.81
C TRP A 58 9.66 -7.30 27.65
N VAL A 59 10.16 -6.11 28.00
CA VAL A 59 11.36 -5.97 28.85
C VAL A 59 11.06 -6.33 30.29
N GLU A 60 9.90 -5.95 30.83
CA GLU A 60 9.44 -6.30 32.17
C GLU A 60 9.27 -7.82 32.35
N GLU A 61 8.92 -8.53 31.29
CA GLU A 61 8.90 -10.01 31.26
C GLU A 61 10.31 -10.63 31.31
N GLY A 62 11.38 -9.83 31.47
CA GLY A 62 12.77 -10.30 31.52
C GLY A 62 13.36 -10.72 30.17
N ARG A 63 12.71 -10.35 29.07
CA ARG A 63 13.14 -10.70 27.71
C ARG A 63 14.07 -9.63 27.14
N GLU A 64 15.25 -10.02 26.70
CA GLU A 64 16.19 -9.10 26.08
C GLU A 64 15.71 -8.63 24.71
N VAL A 65 15.99 -7.36 24.40
CA VAL A 65 15.76 -6.75 23.08
C VAL A 65 17.06 -6.14 22.61
N THR A 66 17.57 -6.65 21.51
CA THR A 66 18.78 -6.11 20.89
C THR A 66 18.47 -4.93 19.97
N LYS A 67 19.46 -4.02 19.81
CA LYS A 67 19.36 -2.89 18.86
C LYS A 67 19.00 -3.37 17.46
N LEU A 68 19.61 -4.46 16.99
CA LEU A 68 19.38 -5.03 15.66
C LEU A 68 17.92 -5.52 15.48
N GLN A 69 17.34 -6.14 16.53
CA GLN A 69 15.93 -6.56 16.47
C GLN A 69 14.99 -5.38 16.32
N LEU A 70 15.25 -4.27 17.03
CA LEU A 70 14.45 -3.05 16.91
C LEU A 70 14.63 -2.38 15.53
N GLU A 71 15.85 -2.32 15.00
CA GLU A 71 16.11 -1.81 13.64
C GLU A 71 15.39 -2.62 12.56
N ASN A 72 15.35 -3.95 12.70
CA ASN A 72 14.59 -4.83 11.82
C ASN A 72 13.08 -4.61 11.97
N LEU A 73 12.60 -4.44 13.19
CA LEU A 73 11.19 -4.13 13.46
C LEU A 73 10.79 -2.79 12.80
N VAL A 74 11.60 -1.74 12.95
CA VAL A 74 11.39 -0.43 12.28
C VAL A 74 11.35 -0.61 10.76
N TYR A 75 12.28 -1.40 10.20
CA TYR A 75 12.30 -1.67 8.76
C TYR A 75 11.00 -2.35 8.30
N ARG A 76 10.56 -3.41 8.97
CA ARG A 76 9.34 -4.14 8.63
C ARG A 76 8.07 -3.29 8.80
N LEU A 77 7.97 -2.51 9.89
CA LEU A 77 6.86 -1.58 10.10
C LEU A 77 6.80 -0.52 8.99
N THR A 78 7.96 0.01 8.57
CA THR A 78 8.06 0.96 7.46
C THR A 78 7.64 0.32 6.13
N GLN A 79 8.05 -0.92 5.85
CA GLN A 79 7.63 -1.66 4.65
C GLN A 79 6.11 -1.94 4.65
N SER A 80 5.54 -2.13 5.82
CA SER A 80 4.09 -2.32 6.02
C SER A 80 3.32 -0.98 6.12
N ARG A 81 3.98 0.16 5.87
CA ARG A 81 3.45 1.53 5.97
C ARG A 81 2.90 1.90 7.35
N ARG A 82 3.29 1.21 8.39
CA ARG A 82 2.95 1.53 9.79
C ARG A 82 3.91 2.57 10.36
N PHE A 83 3.84 3.78 9.80
CA PHE A 83 4.83 4.83 10.07
C PHE A 83 4.79 5.32 11.52
N THR A 84 3.60 5.46 12.10
CA THR A 84 3.41 5.85 13.50
C THR A 84 4.10 4.85 14.45
N HIS A 85 3.86 3.56 14.26
CA HIS A 85 4.49 2.52 15.07
C HIS A 85 6.00 2.46 14.85
N ALA A 86 6.47 2.62 13.58
CA ALA A 86 7.91 2.66 13.29
C ALA A 86 8.60 3.85 13.99
N LEU A 87 7.95 5.02 14.03
CA LEU A 87 8.45 6.20 14.74
C LEU A 87 8.51 5.95 16.25
N GLN A 88 7.46 5.38 16.85
CA GLN A 88 7.43 5.06 18.28
C GLN A 88 8.53 4.10 18.69
N VAL A 89 8.87 3.10 17.85
CA VAL A 89 9.98 2.18 18.11
C VAL A 89 11.31 2.93 18.09
N LEU A 90 11.56 3.84 17.12
CA LEU A 90 12.79 4.63 17.07
C LEU A 90 12.91 5.59 18.26
N GLU A 91 11.82 6.24 18.67
CA GLU A 91 11.77 7.11 19.84
C GLU A 91 12.01 6.32 21.13
N TRP A 92 11.43 5.12 21.23
CA TRP A 92 11.68 4.23 22.36
C TRP A 92 13.14 3.77 22.44
N MET A 93 13.77 3.50 21.29
CA MET A 93 15.19 3.16 21.21
C MET A 93 16.09 4.27 21.77
N SER A 94 15.81 5.53 21.40
CA SER A 94 16.63 6.67 21.83
C SER A 94 16.33 7.12 23.26
N ASN A 95 15.06 7.18 23.65
CA ASN A 95 14.64 7.82 24.89
C ASN A 95 14.64 6.87 26.10
N GLU A 96 14.17 5.63 25.91
CA GLU A 96 13.99 4.68 27.01
C GLU A 96 15.21 3.72 27.15
N ARG A 97 15.85 3.38 26.01
CA ARG A 97 16.99 2.46 26.00
C ARG A 97 18.34 3.17 25.85
N ASN A 98 18.33 4.49 25.65
CA ASN A 98 19.53 5.30 25.43
C ASN A 98 20.47 4.74 24.34
N TYR A 99 19.89 4.06 23.32
CA TYR A 99 20.68 3.61 22.18
C TYR A 99 21.09 4.81 21.33
N GLU A 100 22.37 4.97 21.12
CA GLU A 100 22.85 5.95 20.15
C GLU A 100 22.38 5.56 18.73
N LEU A 101 21.61 6.46 18.10
CA LEU A 101 21.11 6.24 16.75
C LEU A 101 22.23 6.44 15.73
N SER A 102 22.35 5.50 14.80
CA SER A 102 23.22 5.65 13.64
C SER A 102 22.69 6.76 12.72
N PRO A 103 23.56 7.41 11.89
CA PRO A 103 23.11 8.40 10.91
C PRO A 103 21.99 7.89 9.99
N GLY A 104 22.01 6.60 9.66
CA GLY A 104 20.93 5.94 8.92
C GLY A 104 19.59 5.89 9.68
N ASN A 105 19.60 5.69 11.00
CA ASN A 105 18.40 5.68 11.82
C ASN A 105 17.88 7.11 12.07
N ILE A 106 18.79 8.08 12.24
CA ILE A 106 18.42 9.51 12.31
C ILE A 106 17.73 9.93 11.00
N ALA A 107 18.28 9.57 9.85
CA ALA A 107 17.68 9.83 8.54
C ALA A 107 16.28 9.18 8.39
N LYS A 108 16.10 7.93 8.88
CA LYS A 108 14.78 7.28 8.92
C LYS A 108 13.81 8.02 9.85
N GLN A 109 14.29 8.47 11.01
CA GLN A 109 13.48 9.19 11.99
C GLN A 109 12.98 10.52 11.42
N ILE A 110 13.82 11.30 10.72
CA ILE A 110 13.41 12.52 10.01
C ILE A 110 12.28 12.22 9.03
N ASN A 111 12.44 11.20 8.17
CA ASN A 111 11.42 10.80 7.20
C ASN A 111 10.10 10.36 7.88
N LEU A 112 10.19 9.62 8.99
CA LEU A 112 9.01 9.16 9.73
C LEU A 112 8.30 10.31 10.45
N ILE A 113 9.05 11.25 11.07
CA ILE A 113 8.48 12.45 11.68
C ILE A 113 7.76 13.29 10.62
N SER A 114 8.38 13.49 9.45
CA SER A 114 7.76 14.23 8.34
C SER A 114 6.42 13.60 7.92
N LYS A 115 6.35 12.28 7.86
CA LYS A 115 5.13 11.54 7.46
C LYS A 115 4.04 11.52 8.55
N VAL A 116 4.42 11.47 9.81
CA VAL A 116 3.47 11.28 10.94
C VAL A 116 3.07 12.61 11.56
N ARG A 117 4.02 13.56 11.68
CA ARG A 117 3.84 14.83 12.41
C ARG A 117 3.99 16.06 11.51
N GLY A 118 4.28 15.86 10.24
CA GLY A 118 4.45 16.93 9.27
C GLY A 118 5.87 17.48 9.16
N LEU A 119 6.06 18.33 8.16
CA LEU A 119 7.37 18.87 7.77
C LEU A 119 8.00 19.73 8.86
N GLU A 120 7.22 20.60 9.49
CA GLU A 120 7.71 21.52 10.53
C GLU A 120 8.36 20.78 11.70
N GLN A 121 7.77 19.65 12.14
CA GLN A 121 8.33 18.84 13.21
C GLN A 121 9.62 18.11 12.77
N ALA A 122 9.71 17.71 11.50
CA ALA A 122 10.93 17.12 10.95
C ALA A 122 12.07 18.15 10.89
N GLU A 123 11.78 19.40 10.52
CA GLU A 123 12.74 20.49 10.57
C GLU A 123 13.21 20.81 12.00
N LYS A 124 12.27 20.88 12.94
CA LYS A 124 12.60 21.11 14.36
C LYS A 124 13.52 20.01 14.88
N TYR A 125 13.22 18.76 14.54
CA TYR A 125 14.09 17.63 14.91
C TYR A 125 15.47 17.75 14.26
N PHE A 126 15.54 18.07 12.95
CA PHE A 126 16.81 18.25 12.25
C PHE A 126 17.68 19.36 12.87
N ARG A 127 17.09 20.52 13.24
CA ARG A 127 17.82 21.63 13.90
C ARG A 127 18.37 21.24 15.29
N GLY A 128 17.79 20.22 15.93
CA GLY A 128 18.27 19.70 17.21
C GLY A 128 19.41 18.68 17.09
N ILE A 129 19.80 18.29 15.87
CA ILE A 129 20.89 17.34 15.66
C ILE A 129 22.22 18.08 15.74
N PRO A 130 23.20 17.62 16.57
CA PRO A 130 24.53 18.22 16.63
C PRO A 130 25.23 18.17 15.26
N ASP A 131 25.86 19.25 14.86
CA ASP A 131 26.53 19.38 13.55
C ASP A 131 27.53 18.24 13.27
N ALA A 132 28.23 17.79 14.29
CA ALA A 132 29.18 16.67 14.20
C ALA A 132 28.55 15.33 13.77
N LYS A 133 27.22 15.18 13.92
CA LYS A 133 26.47 13.97 13.53
C LYS A 133 25.79 14.11 12.18
N ILE A 134 25.80 15.31 11.57
CA ILE A 134 25.08 15.54 10.32
C ILE A 134 25.94 15.05 9.15
N GLU A 135 25.60 13.88 8.65
CA GLU A 135 26.20 13.26 7.47
C GLU A 135 25.31 13.40 6.23
N PHE A 136 25.87 13.06 5.07
CA PHE A 136 25.18 13.04 3.77
C PHE A 136 23.77 12.40 3.83
N LYS A 137 23.62 11.27 4.54
CA LYS A 137 22.33 10.54 4.66
C LYS A 137 21.26 11.40 5.32
N ILE A 138 21.64 12.25 6.26
CA ILE A 138 20.71 13.11 7.01
C ILE A 138 20.23 14.26 6.13
N TYR A 139 21.16 14.93 5.40
CA TYR A 139 20.77 15.94 4.41
C TYR A 139 19.90 15.34 3.28
N ALA A 140 20.23 14.14 2.79
CA ALA A 140 19.43 13.46 1.78
C ALA A 140 18.01 13.11 2.27
N ALA A 141 17.86 12.78 3.56
CA ALA A 141 16.55 12.58 4.17
C ALA A 141 15.74 13.88 4.27
N LEU A 142 16.38 14.97 4.68
CA LEU A 142 15.74 16.29 4.73
C LEU A 142 15.32 16.77 3.33
N LEU A 143 16.18 16.60 2.33
CA LEU A 143 15.86 16.88 0.92
C LEU A 143 14.63 16.09 0.46
N ARG A 144 14.55 14.81 0.84
CA ARG A 144 13.38 13.96 0.54
C ARG A 144 12.11 14.51 1.19
N CYS A 145 12.17 14.94 2.45
CA CYS A 145 11.01 15.53 3.13
C CYS A 145 10.51 16.77 2.38
N TYR A 146 11.40 17.68 2.00
CA TYR A 146 11.02 18.85 1.21
C TYR A 146 10.44 18.47 -0.17
N ALA A 147 11.03 17.48 -0.84
CA ALA A 147 10.53 17.00 -2.13
C ALA A 147 9.13 16.36 -2.01
N GLU A 148 8.88 15.57 -0.96
CA GLU A 148 7.56 14.97 -0.69
C GLU A 148 6.51 16.04 -0.38
N HIS A 149 6.87 17.10 0.37
CA HIS A 149 5.99 18.24 0.69
C HIS A 149 5.97 19.33 -0.41
N LYS A 150 6.68 19.10 -1.51
CA LYS A 150 6.73 20.01 -2.67
C LYS A 150 7.29 21.41 -2.34
N SER A 151 8.15 21.54 -1.35
CA SER A 151 8.83 22.76 -0.92
C SER A 151 10.12 22.93 -1.75
N VAL A 152 10.06 23.73 -2.82
CA VAL A 152 11.13 23.80 -3.82
C VAL A 152 12.33 24.61 -3.32
N GLU A 153 12.08 25.75 -2.70
CA GLU A 153 13.09 26.71 -2.27
C GLU A 153 13.99 26.10 -1.17
N GLU A 154 13.40 25.42 -0.20
CA GLU A 154 14.09 24.72 0.88
C GLU A 154 14.87 23.52 0.34
N ALA A 155 14.26 22.76 -0.60
CA ALA A 155 14.93 21.64 -1.26
C ALA A 155 16.18 22.11 -2.05
N GLU A 156 16.11 23.25 -2.76
CA GLU A 156 17.25 23.86 -3.45
C GLU A 156 18.37 24.25 -2.47
N ALA A 157 18.02 24.85 -1.34
CA ALA A 157 19.00 25.23 -0.32
C ALA A 157 19.73 24.01 0.26
N VAL A 158 19.01 22.92 0.52
CA VAL A 158 19.62 21.67 1.00
C VAL A 158 20.45 21.01 -0.09
N LEU A 159 20.00 20.98 -1.35
CA LEU A 159 20.80 20.43 -2.45
C LEU A 159 22.11 21.21 -2.63
N LYS A 160 22.08 22.53 -2.49
CA LYS A 160 23.30 23.37 -2.55
C LYS A 160 24.29 22.95 -1.45
N LYS A 161 23.83 22.79 -0.20
CA LYS A 161 24.67 22.29 0.90
C LYS A 161 25.23 20.90 0.62
N ILE A 162 24.42 19.98 0.08
CA ILE A 162 24.87 18.64 -0.30
C ILE A 162 26.00 18.72 -1.35
N LYS A 163 25.87 19.58 -2.37
CA LYS A 163 26.89 19.75 -3.42
C LYS A 163 28.21 20.32 -2.87
N GLU A 164 28.13 21.21 -1.89
CA GLU A 164 29.31 21.84 -1.26
C GLU A 164 30.05 20.84 -0.35
N LEU A 165 29.35 20.07 0.45
CA LEU A 165 29.92 19.17 1.46
C LEU A 165 30.26 17.77 0.92
N HIS A 166 29.53 17.31 -0.06
CA HIS A 166 29.59 15.93 -0.57
C HIS A 166 29.46 15.90 -2.11
N PRO A 167 30.47 16.36 -2.86
CA PRO A 167 30.39 16.48 -4.33
C PRO A 167 30.25 15.12 -5.05
N VAL A 168 30.55 14.02 -4.38
CA VAL A 168 30.49 12.66 -4.93
C VAL A 168 29.17 11.98 -4.57
N ASN A 169 28.62 11.18 -5.49
CA ASN A 169 27.37 10.39 -5.30
C ASN A 169 26.09 11.22 -5.13
N ILE A 170 26.04 12.44 -5.68
CA ILE A 170 24.86 13.32 -5.57
C ILE A 170 23.75 13.01 -6.57
N THR A 171 23.96 12.07 -7.49
CA THR A 171 22.99 11.71 -8.57
C THR A 171 21.57 11.45 -8.02
N ALA A 172 21.46 10.70 -6.93
CA ALA A 172 20.16 10.42 -6.33
C ALA A 172 19.45 11.67 -5.79
N CYS A 173 20.22 12.61 -5.21
CA CYS A 173 19.69 13.90 -4.73
C CYS A 173 19.27 14.80 -5.89
N CYS A 174 20.09 14.86 -6.95
CA CYS A 174 19.74 15.58 -8.17
C CYS A 174 18.49 14.98 -8.83
N ASN A 175 18.37 13.66 -8.90
CA ASN A 175 17.18 12.99 -9.43
C ASN A 175 15.93 13.33 -8.62
N MET A 176 15.99 13.38 -7.29
CA MET A 176 14.86 13.85 -6.45
C MET A 176 14.46 15.29 -6.79
N MET A 177 15.42 16.17 -7.07
CA MET A 177 15.11 17.55 -7.48
C MET A 177 14.50 17.61 -8.88
N LEU A 178 14.97 16.80 -9.83
CA LEU A 178 14.35 16.70 -11.16
C LEU A 178 12.89 16.25 -11.08
N GLU A 179 12.59 15.25 -10.23
CA GLU A 179 11.21 14.82 -9.97
C GLU A 179 10.37 15.95 -9.35
N LEU A 180 10.92 16.68 -8.38
CA LEU A 180 10.23 17.80 -7.76
C LEU A 180 9.92 18.90 -8.77
N TYR A 181 10.90 19.29 -9.60
CA TYR A 181 10.69 20.27 -10.65
C TYR A 181 9.65 19.83 -11.67
N ALA A 182 9.67 18.56 -12.10
CA ALA A 182 8.65 17.99 -12.99
C ALA A 182 7.25 18.08 -12.39
N LYS A 183 7.09 17.67 -11.11
CA LYS A 183 5.80 17.72 -10.39
C LYS A 183 5.27 19.14 -10.19
N LYS A 184 6.17 20.15 -10.13
CA LYS A 184 5.84 21.57 -9.96
C LYS A 184 5.77 22.35 -11.29
N GLY A 185 5.99 21.69 -12.42
CA GLY A 185 6.00 22.34 -13.72
C GLY A 185 7.17 23.32 -13.95
N LYS A 186 8.24 23.24 -13.11
CA LYS A 186 9.42 24.12 -13.22
C LYS A 186 10.43 23.55 -14.24
N TYR A 187 10.01 23.42 -15.50
CA TYR A 187 10.78 22.74 -16.54
C TYR A 187 12.11 23.40 -16.89
N GLU A 188 12.19 24.74 -16.83
CA GLU A 188 13.45 25.46 -17.05
C GLU A 188 14.52 25.12 -15.98
N LYS A 189 14.11 25.00 -14.71
CA LYS A 189 15.02 24.58 -13.63
C LYS A 189 15.43 23.12 -13.79
N LEU A 190 14.50 22.27 -14.23
CA LEU A 190 14.77 20.87 -14.55
C LEU A 190 15.82 20.76 -15.67
N ASP A 191 15.68 21.52 -16.75
CA ASP A 191 16.62 21.49 -17.88
C ASP A 191 18.02 21.98 -17.48
N ARG A 192 18.10 23.04 -16.69
CA ARG A 192 19.39 23.55 -16.17
C ARG A 192 20.08 22.50 -15.29
N LEU A 193 19.35 21.88 -14.35
CA LEU A 193 19.94 20.85 -13.49
C LEU A 193 20.37 19.61 -14.29
N MET A 194 19.59 19.22 -15.29
CA MET A 194 19.93 18.09 -16.15
C MET A 194 21.17 18.38 -17.01
N GLN A 195 21.31 19.62 -17.50
CA GLN A 195 22.51 20.04 -18.23
C GLN A 195 23.75 19.99 -17.32
N GLU A 196 23.65 20.53 -16.09
CA GLU A 196 24.73 20.44 -15.08
C GLU A 196 25.13 18.99 -14.81
N MET A 197 24.12 18.07 -14.67
CA MET A 197 24.39 16.66 -14.45
C MET A 197 25.10 15.99 -15.63
N LYS A 198 24.78 16.36 -16.86
CA LYS A 198 25.46 15.89 -18.08
C LYS A 198 26.91 16.36 -18.15
N GLU A 199 27.15 17.63 -17.88
CA GLU A 199 28.49 18.22 -17.87
C GLU A 199 29.42 17.58 -16.84
N LYS A 200 28.86 17.12 -15.73
CA LYS A 200 29.58 16.40 -14.66
C LYS A 200 29.61 14.88 -14.84
N ASP A 201 29.05 14.37 -15.91
CA ASP A 201 28.93 12.92 -16.19
C ASP A 201 28.29 12.09 -15.04
N ILE A 202 27.28 12.67 -14.39
CA ILE A 202 26.56 12.02 -13.27
C ILE A 202 25.13 11.60 -13.63
N CYS A 203 24.77 11.64 -14.91
CA CYS A 203 23.49 11.10 -15.38
C CYS A 203 23.51 9.57 -15.36
N ASN A 204 22.37 9.00 -15.01
CA ASN A 204 22.16 7.55 -15.12
C ASN A 204 20.80 7.25 -15.81
N ALA A 205 20.50 5.96 -16.04
CA ALA A 205 19.25 5.55 -16.66
C ALA A 205 18.00 6.13 -15.94
N GLY A 206 18.04 6.22 -14.61
CA GLY A 206 16.98 6.86 -13.83
C GLY A 206 16.79 8.33 -14.15
N THR A 207 17.87 9.07 -14.38
CA THR A 207 17.83 10.50 -14.78
C THR A 207 17.06 10.69 -16.10
N TYR A 208 17.37 9.88 -17.10
CA TYR A 208 16.65 9.92 -18.40
C TYR A 208 15.18 9.52 -18.25
N THR A 209 14.87 8.51 -17.43
CA THR A 209 13.48 8.09 -17.17
C THR A 209 12.69 9.19 -16.46
N ILE A 210 13.28 9.91 -15.52
CA ILE A 210 12.64 11.07 -14.86
C ILE A 210 12.36 12.16 -15.89
N ARG A 211 13.31 12.44 -16.79
CA ARG A 211 13.09 13.43 -17.87
C ARG A 211 11.98 13.00 -18.82
N LEU A 212 11.95 11.72 -19.20
CA LEU A 212 10.89 11.16 -20.02
C LEU A 212 9.51 11.33 -19.34
N ASN A 213 9.43 11.02 -18.06
CA ASN A 213 8.21 11.20 -17.27
C ASN A 213 7.82 12.68 -17.14
N ALA A 214 8.78 13.61 -17.07
CA ALA A 214 8.49 15.04 -17.09
C ALA A 214 7.81 15.50 -18.37
N TYR A 215 8.24 15.00 -19.55
CA TYR A 215 7.53 15.23 -20.80
C TYR A 215 6.13 14.63 -20.80
N VAL A 216 5.96 13.43 -20.23
CA VAL A 216 4.63 12.80 -20.08
C VAL A 216 3.72 13.62 -19.17
N ILE A 217 4.23 14.17 -18.07
CA ILE A 217 3.46 15.06 -17.18
C ILE A 217 3.05 16.33 -17.92
N ALA A 218 3.98 16.94 -18.65
CA ALA A 218 3.75 18.14 -19.45
C ALA A 218 2.87 17.90 -20.69
N THR A 219 2.57 16.63 -21.02
CA THR A 219 1.88 16.23 -22.27
C THR A 219 2.66 16.67 -23.53
N ASP A 220 3.99 16.84 -23.40
CA ASP A 220 4.90 17.13 -24.52
C ASP A 220 5.31 15.83 -25.23
N ILE A 221 4.47 15.36 -26.13
CA ILE A 221 4.70 14.10 -26.86
C ILE A 221 5.91 14.21 -27.78
N LYS A 222 6.15 15.39 -28.41
CA LYS A 222 7.30 15.57 -29.30
C LYS A 222 8.64 15.50 -28.52
N GLY A 223 8.70 16.14 -27.36
CA GLY A 223 9.87 16.06 -26.47
C GLY A 223 10.11 14.63 -25.98
N MET A 224 9.02 13.93 -25.60
CA MET A 224 9.06 12.52 -25.18
C MET A 224 9.63 11.63 -26.31
N GLU A 225 9.13 11.75 -27.53
CA GLU A 225 9.57 10.97 -28.70
C GLU A 225 11.05 11.22 -29.01
N LYS A 226 11.45 12.50 -29.04
CA LYS A 226 12.83 12.89 -29.29
C LYS A 226 13.79 12.30 -28.25
N LEU A 227 13.41 12.38 -26.97
CA LEU A 227 14.24 11.81 -25.90
C LEU A 227 14.29 10.28 -25.99
N LEU A 228 13.17 9.62 -26.24
CA LEU A 228 13.11 8.16 -26.38
C LEU A 228 14.00 7.67 -27.51
N MET A 229 13.96 8.34 -28.69
CA MET A 229 14.84 8.02 -29.81
C MET A 229 16.33 8.22 -29.45
N GLN A 230 16.65 9.28 -28.73
CA GLN A 230 18.04 9.49 -28.24
C GLN A 230 18.49 8.36 -27.32
N MET A 231 17.62 7.94 -26.38
CA MET A 231 17.91 6.84 -25.44
C MET A 231 18.07 5.49 -26.17
N GLU A 232 17.32 5.23 -27.23
CA GLU A 232 17.42 3.99 -28.02
C GLU A 232 18.74 3.88 -28.79
N VAL A 233 19.38 5.00 -29.11
CA VAL A 233 20.64 5.06 -29.87
C VAL A 233 21.87 5.19 -28.97
N ASP A 234 21.70 5.76 -27.78
CA ASP A 234 22.78 6.00 -26.84
C ASP A 234 23.19 4.72 -26.09
N PRO A 235 24.40 4.17 -26.30
CA PRO A 235 24.83 2.96 -25.59
C PRO A 235 24.89 3.10 -24.07
N MET A 236 24.99 4.33 -23.56
CA MET A 236 25.04 4.62 -22.11
C MET A 236 23.64 4.75 -21.51
N ALA A 237 22.62 5.00 -22.32
CA ALA A 237 21.24 5.05 -21.88
C ALA A 237 20.63 3.64 -21.90
N THR A 238 20.53 3.00 -20.75
CA THR A 238 19.80 1.72 -20.65
C THR A 238 18.30 1.95 -20.79
N VAL A 239 17.75 1.55 -21.93
CA VAL A 239 16.30 1.52 -22.15
C VAL A 239 15.76 0.19 -21.61
N ASP A 240 14.96 0.26 -20.56
CA ASP A 240 14.35 -0.90 -19.94
C ASP A 240 12.82 -0.96 -20.21
N TRP A 241 12.18 -1.99 -19.71
CA TRP A 241 10.74 -2.16 -19.84
C TRP A 241 9.94 -0.98 -19.26
N TYR A 242 10.42 -0.36 -18.18
CA TYR A 242 9.76 0.77 -17.52
C TYR A 242 9.82 2.04 -18.37
N THR A 243 10.92 2.26 -19.08
CA THR A 243 11.06 3.36 -20.05
C THR A 243 9.96 3.32 -21.10
N TYR A 244 9.73 2.15 -21.72
CA TYR A 244 8.65 1.99 -22.69
C TYR A 244 7.26 2.09 -22.08
N MET A 245 7.08 1.64 -20.84
CA MET A 245 5.82 1.82 -20.08
C MET A 245 5.55 3.30 -19.84
N THR A 246 6.57 4.09 -19.53
CA THR A 246 6.43 5.55 -19.36
C THR A 246 6.02 6.22 -20.67
N ALA A 247 6.62 5.85 -21.80
CA ALA A 247 6.21 6.33 -23.11
C ALA A 247 4.79 5.91 -23.48
N ALA A 248 4.41 4.65 -23.18
CA ALA A 248 3.05 4.15 -23.39
C ALA A 248 2.03 5.00 -22.59
N ASN A 249 2.33 5.35 -21.34
CA ASN A 249 1.47 6.23 -20.56
C ASN A 249 1.35 7.64 -21.14
N GLY A 250 2.42 8.17 -21.75
CA GLY A 250 2.39 9.44 -22.50
C GLY A 250 1.40 9.38 -23.66
N TYR A 251 1.50 8.36 -24.52
CA TYR A 251 0.58 8.18 -25.64
C TYR A 251 -0.87 7.92 -25.19
N ARG A 252 -1.06 7.21 -24.05
CA ARG A 252 -2.39 7.01 -23.47
C ARG A 252 -3.07 8.33 -23.10
N LYS A 253 -2.32 9.31 -22.54
CA LYS A 253 -2.87 10.63 -22.18
C LYS A 253 -3.42 11.39 -23.39
N VAL A 254 -2.88 11.16 -24.57
CA VAL A 254 -3.37 11.76 -25.82
C VAL A 254 -4.22 10.79 -26.64
N HIS A 255 -4.70 9.71 -26.03
CA HIS A 255 -5.58 8.71 -26.65
C HIS A 255 -5.02 8.05 -27.92
N ASN A 256 -3.69 7.99 -28.09
CA ASN A 256 -3.05 7.33 -29.22
C ASN A 256 -2.79 5.85 -28.88
N PHE A 257 -3.85 5.03 -28.91
CA PHE A 257 -3.80 3.63 -28.48
C PHE A 257 -2.96 2.72 -29.38
N GLU A 258 -2.77 3.08 -30.65
CA GLU A 258 -1.88 2.37 -31.57
C GLU A 258 -0.41 2.46 -31.08
N LYS A 259 0.06 3.68 -30.79
CA LYS A 259 1.39 3.90 -30.23
C LYS A 259 1.52 3.31 -28.82
N VAL A 260 0.46 3.31 -28.01
CA VAL A 260 0.46 2.59 -26.73
C VAL A 260 0.79 1.12 -26.95
N ALA A 261 0.05 0.43 -27.83
CA ALA A 261 0.27 -0.98 -28.11
C ALA A 261 1.69 -1.27 -28.62
N ALA A 262 2.22 -0.40 -29.50
CA ALA A 262 3.59 -0.50 -29.98
C ALA A 262 4.63 -0.42 -28.85
N MET A 263 4.46 0.54 -27.92
CA MET A 263 5.36 0.67 -26.76
C MET A 263 5.24 -0.52 -25.79
N LEU A 264 4.03 -1.06 -25.60
CA LEU A 264 3.84 -2.25 -24.76
C LEU A 264 4.54 -3.47 -25.34
N LYS A 265 4.52 -3.66 -26.65
CA LYS A 265 5.29 -4.73 -27.33
C LYS A 265 6.80 -4.54 -27.16
N LYS A 266 7.31 -3.31 -27.28
CA LYS A 266 8.73 -3.01 -27.01
C LYS A 266 9.07 -3.31 -25.54
N SER A 267 8.21 -2.89 -24.60
CA SER A 267 8.37 -3.17 -23.16
C SER A 267 8.44 -4.66 -22.86
N GLU A 268 7.55 -5.44 -23.47
CA GLU A 268 7.54 -6.91 -23.34
C GLU A 268 8.82 -7.52 -23.87
N HIS A 269 9.31 -7.05 -25.03
CA HIS A 269 10.52 -7.57 -25.66
C HIS A 269 11.77 -7.37 -24.80
N VAL A 270 11.91 -6.26 -24.10
CA VAL A 270 13.09 -5.96 -23.27
C VAL A 270 12.98 -6.49 -21.83
N ALA A 271 11.78 -6.90 -21.40
CA ALA A 271 11.55 -7.40 -20.05
C ALA A 271 12.33 -8.71 -19.76
N ARG A 272 13.27 -8.68 -18.82
CA ARG A 272 14.18 -9.81 -18.50
C ARG A 272 14.33 -9.99 -16.98
N GLY A 273 14.83 -11.17 -16.61
CA GLY A 273 15.30 -11.48 -15.26
C GLY A 273 14.21 -11.37 -14.18
N LYS A 274 14.60 -10.89 -13.02
CA LYS A 274 13.74 -10.81 -11.82
C LYS A 274 12.55 -9.84 -11.97
N THR A 275 12.67 -8.85 -12.85
CA THR A 275 11.63 -7.83 -13.09
C THR A 275 10.61 -8.24 -14.16
N LYS A 276 10.84 -9.33 -14.90
CA LYS A 276 10.00 -9.81 -15.99
C LYS A 276 8.52 -9.94 -15.58
N ARG A 277 8.28 -10.56 -14.43
CA ARG A 277 6.91 -10.71 -13.90
C ARG A 277 6.24 -9.36 -13.64
N LEU A 278 6.95 -8.43 -12.99
CA LEU A 278 6.42 -7.10 -12.70
C LEU A 278 6.12 -6.33 -14.00
N ALA A 279 7.01 -6.44 -15.00
CA ALA A 279 6.79 -5.86 -16.32
C ALA A 279 5.51 -6.41 -16.96
N TYR A 280 5.32 -7.72 -16.99
CA TYR A 280 4.15 -8.37 -17.56
C TYR A 280 2.85 -7.97 -16.85
N GLU A 281 2.85 -7.93 -15.51
CA GLU A 281 1.71 -7.47 -14.71
C GLU A 281 1.37 -6.00 -15.00
N SER A 282 2.37 -5.14 -15.25
CA SER A 282 2.17 -3.72 -15.58
C SER A 282 1.66 -3.55 -17.01
N ILE A 283 2.24 -4.27 -17.98
CA ILE A 283 1.82 -4.29 -19.38
C ILE A 283 0.37 -4.79 -19.47
N GLN A 284 0.03 -5.86 -18.76
CA GLN A 284 -1.33 -6.41 -18.68
C GLN A 284 -2.34 -5.37 -18.19
N THR A 285 -1.99 -4.63 -17.12
CA THR A 285 -2.84 -3.56 -16.59
C THR A 285 -3.07 -2.46 -17.62
N MET A 286 -2.04 -2.11 -18.40
CA MET A 286 -2.17 -1.10 -19.47
C MET A 286 -3.03 -1.60 -20.64
N TYR A 287 -2.89 -2.87 -21.04
CA TYR A 287 -3.78 -3.47 -22.04
C TYR A 287 -5.24 -3.48 -21.59
N ALA A 288 -5.49 -3.73 -20.29
CA ALA A 288 -6.83 -3.62 -19.73
C ALA A 288 -7.39 -2.19 -19.80
N ILE A 289 -6.54 -1.17 -19.56
CA ILE A 289 -6.95 0.24 -19.66
C ILE A 289 -7.33 0.63 -21.11
N ILE A 290 -6.63 0.09 -22.12
CA ILE A 290 -6.94 0.38 -23.54
C ILE A 290 -7.96 -0.60 -24.15
N GLY A 291 -8.56 -1.47 -23.34
CA GLY A 291 -9.65 -2.35 -23.78
C GLY A 291 -9.20 -3.63 -24.50
N ASN A 292 -7.91 -3.98 -24.50
CA ASN A 292 -7.40 -5.14 -25.22
C ASN A 292 -7.43 -6.41 -24.37
N LYS A 293 -8.58 -7.10 -24.37
CA LYS A 293 -8.83 -8.31 -23.59
C LYS A 293 -7.91 -9.49 -23.98
N ASP A 294 -7.68 -9.67 -25.28
CA ASP A 294 -6.89 -10.81 -25.78
C ASP A 294 -5.44 -10.77 -25.27
N GLU A 295 -4.82 -9.59 -25.29
CA GLU A 295 -3.46 -9.40 -24.77
C GLU A 295 -3.39 -9.57 -23.26
N VAL A 296 -4.45 -9.20 -22.51
CA VAL A 296 -4.55 -9.44 -21.06
C VAL A 296 -4.50 -10.93 -20.77
N HIS A 297 -5.33 -11.74 -21.45
CA HIS A 297 -5.34 -13.20 -21.31
C HIS A 297 -4.03 -13.85 -21.80
N ARG A 298 -3.48 -13.39 -22.94
CA ARG A 298 -2.21 -13.89 -23.47
C ARG A 298 -1.08 -13.75 -22.45
N LEU A 299 -0.94 -12.56 -21.87
CA LEU A 299 0.12 -12.30 -20.87
C LEU A 299 -0.07 -13.11 -19.59
N TRP A 300 -1.30 -13.31 -19.14
CA TRP A 300 -1.59 -14.18 -18.00
C TRP A 300 -1.14 -15.62 -18.25
N ASN A 301 -1.45 -16.16 -19.42
CA ASN A 301 -1.09 -17.52 -19.81
C ASN A 301 0.42 -17.72 -20.02
N MET A 302 1.16 -16.66 -20.39
CA MET A 302 2.61 -16.70 -20.49
C MET A 302 3.33 -16.81 -19.13
N CYS A 303 2.64 -16.48 -18.04
CA CYS A 303 3.19 -16.67 -16.68
C CYS A 303 3.03 -18.13 -16.24
N THR A 304 3.98 -18.97 -16.61
CA THR A 304 3.97 -20.44 -16.43
C THR A 304 4.17 -20.92 -14.98
N SER A 305 4.29 -20.04 -14.00
CA SER A 305 4.43 -20.47 -12.60
C SER A 305 3.17 -21.19 -12.12
N PRO A 306 3.26 -22.44 -11.62
CA PRO A 306 2.10 -23.19 -11.16
C PRO A 306 1.39 -22.54 -9.96
N LYS A 307 2.10 -21.75 -9.18
CA LYS A 307 1.54 -21.00 -8.05
C LYS A 307 1.94 -19.54 -8.18
N LYS A 308 1.04 -18.72 -8.73
CA LYS A 308 1.20 -17.28 -8.80
C LYS A 308 0.88 -16.65 -7.42
N PRO A 309 1.53 -15.56 -6.99
CA PRO A 309 1.18 -14.90 -5.73
C PRO A 309 -0.20 -14.22 -5.81
N ASN A 310 -0.89 -14.09 -4.67
CA ASN A 310 -2.20 -13.43 -4.57
C ASN A 310 -2.24 -12.04 -5.23
N LYS A 311 -1.13 -11.29 -5.17
CA LYS A 311 -1.02 -9.98 -5.82
C LYS A 311 -1.21 -10.04 -7.34
N SER A 312 -0.73 -11.11 -7.99
CA SER A 312 -0.93 -11.30 -9.43
C SER A 312 -2.39 -11.61 -9.76
N TYR A 313 -3.07 -12.43 -8.94
CA TYR A 313 -4.52 -12.69 -9.08
C TYR A 313 -5.35 -11.43 -8.88
N ILE A 314 -5.03 -10.61 -7.87
CA ILE A 314 -5.70 -9.32 -7.64
C ILE A 314 -5.57 -8.42 -8.88
N ARG A 315 -4.38 -8.31 -9.48
CA ARG A 315 -4.16 -7.51 -10.69
C ARG A 315 -4.92 -8.05 -11.89
N MET A 316 -4.90 -9.38 -12.09
CA MET A 316 -5.63 -10.01 -13.18
C MET A 316 -7.14 -9.79 -13.07
N LEU A 317 -7.71 -10.09 -11.89
CA LEU A 317 -9.13 -9.86 -11.61
C LEU A 317 -9.52 -8.38 -11.78
N SER A 318 -8.69 -7.46 -11.26
CA SER A 318 -8.93 -6.01 -11.46
C SER A 318 -8.91 -5.61 -12.94
N SER A 319 -8.06 -6.24 -13.74
CA SER A 319 -8.00 -6.01 -15.20
C SER A 319 -9.25 -6.51 -15.90
N LEU A 320 -9.73 -7.72 -15.56
CA LEU A 320 -10.92 -8.32 -16.12
C LEU A 320 -12.20 -7.57 -15.71
N VAL A 321 -12.27 -7.10 -14.45
CA VAL A 321 -13.38 -6.24 -13.98
C VAL A 321 -13.42 -4.89 -14.72
N LYS A 322 -12.26 -4.32 -15.09
CA LYS A 322 -12.21 -3.11 -15.93
C LYS A 322 -12.67 -3.35 -17.36
N LEU A 323 -12.47 -4.55 -17.87
CA LEU A 323 -12.88 -4.99 -19.21
C LEU A 323 -14.30 -5.53 -19.26
N ASP A 324 -15.01 -5.53 -18.12
CA ASP A 324 -16.32 -6.15 -17.94
C ASP A 324 -16.37 -7.62 -18.38
N ASP A 325 -15.22 -8.34 -18.21
CA ASP A 325 -15.08 -9.75 -18.54
C ASP A 325 -15.45 -10.62 -17.32
N ILE A 326 -16.74 -10.84 -17.13
CA ILE A 326 -17.29 -11.60 -16.01
C ILE A 326 -16.80 -13.04 -16.05
N ASP A 327 -16.96 -13.71 -17.19
CA ASP A 327 -16.61 -15.13 -17.35
C ASP A 327 -15.12 -15.39 -17.15
N GLY A 328 -14.29 -14.45 -17.66
CA GLY A 328 -12.85 -14.48 -17.44
C GLY A 328 -12.50 -14.31 -15.97
N ALA A 329 -13.15 -13.39 -15.25
CA ALA A 329 -12.91 -13.15 -13.84
C ALA A 329 -13.34 -14.36 -12.98
N GLU A 330 -14.47 -14.99 -13.26
CA GLU A 330 -14.92 -16.21 -12.59
C GLU A 330 -13.93 -17.37 -12.75
N LYS A 331 -13.42 -17.60 -13.97
CA LYS A 331 -12.38 -18.63 -14.24
C LYS A 331 -11.09 -18.38 -13.46
N ILE A 332 -10.65 -17.12 -13.37
CA ILE A 332 -9.45 -16.76 -12.61
C ILE A 332 -9.67 -16.91 -11.11
N LEU A 333 -10.87 -16.65 -10.62
CA LEU A 333 -11.26 -16.90 -9.23
C LEU A 333 -11.21 -18.39 -8.91
N GLU A 334 -11.79 -19.24 -9.76
CA GLU A 334 -11.75 -20.70 -9.64
C GLU A 334 -10.30 -21.24 -9.67
N GLU A 335 -9.46 -20.72 -10.58
CA GLU A 335 -8.02 -21.05 -10.61
C GLU A 335 -7.37 -20.73 -9.27
N TRP A 336 -7.64 -19.54 -8.71
CA TRP A 336 -7.06 -19.14 -7.42
C TRP A 336 -7.53 -20.05 -6.27
N GLU A 337 -8.82 -20.33 -6.20
CA GLU A 337 -9.41 -21.20 -5.15
C GLU A 337 -8.83 -22.62 -5.20
N SER A 338 -8.55 -23.14 -6.40
CA SER A 338 -8.00 -24.49 -6.58
C SER A 338 -6.53 -24.61 -6.18
N VAL A 339 -5.74 -23.54 -6.29
CA VAL A 339 -4.28 -23.56 -6.10
C VAL A 339 -3.85 -23.07 -4.71
N HIS A 340 -4.67 -22.21 -4.07
CA HIS A 340 -4.26 -21.53 -2.83
C HIS A 340 -4.97 -22.11 -1.61
N GLU A 341 -4.17 -22.74 -0.72
CA GLU A 341 -4.64 -23.21 0.60
C GLU A 341 -4.90 -22.04 1.57
N ASN A 342 -4.06 -20.99 1.47
CA ASN A 342 -4.15 -19.80 2.32
C ASN A 342 -5.17 -18.81 1.75
N PHE A 343 -6.29 -18.66 2.47
CA PHE A 343 -7.35 -17.72 2.13
C PHE A 343 -6.89 -16.25 2.26
N ASP A 344 -7.08 -15.48 1.20
CA ASP A 344 -6.82 -14.04 1.17
C ASP A 344 -8.11 -13.29 0.85
N VAL A 345 -8.75 -12.73 1.87
CA VAL A 345 -10.06 -12.06 1.78
C VAL A 345 -10.11 -10.93 0.73
N ARG A 346 -8.96 -10.37 0.32
CA ARG A 346 -8.90 -9.31 -0.69
C ARG A 346 -9.42 -9.77 -2.06
N ILE A 347 -9.21 -11.04 -2.41
CA ILE A 347 -9.65 -11.61 -3.69
C ILE A 347 -11.17 -11.80 -3.71
N PRO A 348 -11.79 -12.48 -2.74
CA PRO A 348 -13.25 -12.49 -2.61
C PRO A 348 -13.88 -11.10 -2.58
N ASN A 349 -13.31 -10.17 -1.80
CA ASN A 349 -13.82 -8.81 -1.70
C ASN A 349 -13.82 -8.08 -3.05
N LEU A 350 -12.81 -8.32 -3.89
CA LEU A 350 -12.77 -7.78 -5.24
C LEU A 350 -13.89 -8.34 -6.12
N MET A 351 -14.12 -9.66 -6.06
CA MET A 351 -15.18 -10.30 -6.85
C MET A 351 -16.58 -9.91 -6.38
N ILE A 352 -16.80 -9.79 -5.06
CA ILE A 352 -18.08 -9.29 -4.51
C ILE A 352 -18.36 -7.87 -5.04
N SER A 353 -17.35 -6.99 -5.00
CA SER A 353 -17.49 -5.63 -5.58
C SER A 353 -17.78 -5.68 -7.08
N ALA A 354 -17.18 -6.63 -7.81
CA ALA A 354 -17.40 -6.79 -9.24
C ALA A 354 -18.83 -7.28 -9.54
N TYR A 355 -19.32 -8.29 -8.80
CA TYR A 355 -20.70 -8.75 -8.93
C TYR A 355 -21.70 -7.62 -8.66
N CYS A 356 -21.47 -6.82 -7.59
CA CYS A 356 -22.30 -5.64 -7.33
C CYS A 356 -22.26 -4.63 -8.48
N LYS A 357 -21.06 -4.32 -9.02
CA LYS A 357 -20.91 -3.43 -10.19
C LYS A 357 -21.69 -3.94 -11.42
N TRP A 358 -21.77 -5.25 -11.60
CA TRP A 358 -22.50 -5.89 -12.70
C TRP A 358 -23.99 -6.13 -12.38
N GLY A 359 -24.51 -5.66 -11.24
CA GLY A 359 -25.89 -5.86 -10.81
C GLY A 359 -26.23 -7.31 -10.46
N GLN A 360 -25.24 -8.18 -10.26
CA GLN A 360 -25.41 -9.61 -9.96
C GLN A 360 -25.41 -9.86 -8.45
N PHE A 361 -26.31 -9.22 -7.73
CA PHE A 361 -26.38 -9.30 -6.25
C PHE A 361 -26.59 -10.73 -5.75
N ASP A 362 -27.43 -11.51 -6.43
CA ASP A 362 -27.66 -12.92 -6.08
C ASP A 362 -26.36 -13.74 -6.09
N LYS A 363 -25.48 -13.49 -7.09
CA LYS A 363 -24.16 -14.13 -7.16
C LYS A 363 -23.22 -13.66 -6.04
N ALA A 364 -23.25 -12.36 -5.69
CA ALA A 364 -22.46 -11.84 -4.58
C ALA A 364 -22.86 -12.50 -3.26
N GLU A 365 -24.15 -12.59 -2.98
CA GLU A 365 -24.67 -13.26 -1.78
C GLU A 365 -24.40 -14.76 -1.75
N ALA A 366 -24.65 -15.45 -2.86
CA ALA A 366 -24.36 -16.87 -2.98
C ALA A 366 -22.88 -17.17 -2.75
N TYR A 367 -22.00 -16.30 -3.27
CA TYR A 367 -20.57 -16.43 -3.05
C TYR A 367 -20.18 -16.20 -1.59
N ILE A 368 -20.72 -15.17 -0.94
CA ILE A 368 -20.54 -14.92 0.50
C ILE A 368 -21.00 -16.12 1.32
N ARG A 369 -22.20 -16.63 1.04
CA ARG A 369 -22.76 -17.80 1.73
C ARG A 369 -21.86 -19.03 1.59
N ARG A 370 -21.41 -19.33 0.36
CA ARG A 370 -20.48 -20.44 0.09
C ARG A 370 -19.17 -20.32 0.89
N LEU A 371 -18.63 -19.11 1.02
CA LEU A 371 -17.41 -18.87 1.81
C LEU A 371 -17.64 -19.09 3.31
N LEU A 372 -18.76 -18.63 3.85
CA LEU A 372 -19.14 -18.83 5.25
C LEU A 372 -19.38 -20.30 5.58
N ASP A 373 -20.12 -21.02 4.73
CA ASP A 373 -20.37 -22.45 4.85
C ASP A 373 -19.06 -23.26 4.78
N GLY A 374 -18.09 -22.78 4.00
CA GLY A 374 -16.72 -23.32 3.94
C GLY A 374 -15.83 -22.92 5.12
N GLY A 375 -16.37 -22.31 6.19
CA GLY A 375 -15.64 -21.91 7.40
C GLY A 375 -14.65 -20.75 7.18
N LYS A 376 -14.80 -19.96 6.11
CA LYS A 376 -13.92 -18.80 5.87
C LYS A 376 -14.38 -17.60 6.69
N HIS A 377 -13.43 -16.92 7.34
CA HIS A 377 -13.70 -15.67 8.05
C HIS A 377 -13.72 -14.51 7.07
N LEU A 378 -14.87 -13.84 6.98
CA LEU A 378 -15.05 -12.60 6.23
C LEU A 378 -14.92 -11.41 7.18
N ASP A 379 -14.33 -10.33 6.69
CA ASP A 379 -14.16 -9.10 7.47
C ASP A 379 -15.28 -8.08 7.17
N GLY A 380 -15.36 -7.03 7.99
CA GLY A 380 -16.35 -5.96 7.81
C GLY A 380 -16.35 -5.33 6.43
N ARG A 381 -15.19 -5.34 5.73
CA ARG A 381 -15.08 -4.83 4.35
C ARG A 381 -15.88 -5.65 3.34
N THR A 382 -16.05 -6.93 3.57
CA THR A 382 -16.89 -7.76 2.71
C THR A 382 -18.32 -7.25 2.72
N TRP A 383 -18.86 -7.01 3.90
CA TRP A 383 -20.21 -6.50 4.11
C TRP A 383 -20.37 -5.05 3.68
N ASP A 384 -19.34 -4.21 3.94
CA ASP A 384 -19.28 -2.83 3.49
C ASP A 384 -19.36 -2.73 1.96
N ARG A 385 -18.59 -3.55 1.23
CA ARG A 385 -18.67 -3.62 -0.24
C ARG A 385 -20.03 -4.04 -0.75
N LEU A 386 -20.67 -4.99 -0.07
CA LEU A 386 -22.02 -5.41 -0.41
C LEU A 386 -23.01 -4.28 -0.14
N ALA A 387 -22.88 -3.57 1.00
CA ALA A 387 -23.70 -2.40 1.31
C ALA A 387 -23.53 -1.27 0.27
N CYS A 388 -22.28 -0.98 -0.14
CA CYS A 388 -22.00 -0.02 -1.22
C CYS A 388 -22.66 -0.44 -2.53
N GLY A 389 -22.62 -1.73 -2.84
CA GLY A 389 -23.25 -2.26 -4.04
C GLY A 389 -24.78 -2.08 -4.03
N TYR A 390 -25.44 -2.46 -2.95
CA TYR A 390 -26.87 -2.26 -2.79
C TYR A 390 -27.28 -0.78 -2.81
N ASN A 391 -26.50 0.10 -2.13
CA ASN A 391 -26.73 1.54 -2.18
C ASN A 391 -26.63 2.07 -3.63
N ALA A 392 -25.61 1.66 -4.39
CA ALA A 392 -25.48 2.03 -5.81
C ALA A 392 -26.62 1.46 -6.69
N GLY A 393 -27.16 0.30 -6.34
CA GLY A 393 -28.32 -0.32 -6.96
C GLY A 393 -29.66 0.21 -6.47
N ASN A 394 -29.67 1.20 -5.56
CA ASN A 394 -30.85 1.78 -4.94
C ASN A 394 -31.72 0.79 -4.12
N ASP A 395 -31.10 -0.29 -3.65
CA ASP A 395 -31.71 -1.27 -2.74
C ASP A 395 -31.30 -0.95 -1.29
N MET A 396 -31.95 0.04 -0.72
CA MET A 396 -31.58 0.55 0.59
C MET A 396 -31.89 -0.39 1.76
N GLU A 397 -32.89 -1.28 1.62
CA GLU A 397 -33.19 -2.25 2.66
C GLU A 397 -32.03 -3.23 2.85
N ASN A 398 -31.55 -3.83 1.77
CA ASN A 398 -30.41 -4.73 1.78
C ASN A 398 -29.10 -3.99 2.11
N ALA A 399 -28.95 -2.72 1.67
CA ALA A 399 -27.80 -1.87 2.02
C ALA A 399 -27.69 -1.68 3.54
N VAL A 400 -28.81 -1.38 4.23
CA VAL A 400 -28.86 -1.23 5.70
C VAL A 400 -28.48 -2.53 6.42
N GLN A 401 -29.02 -3.68 5.98
CA GLN A 401 -28.70 -4.98 6.58
C GLN A 401 -27.21 -5.33 6.42
N ALA A 402 -26.66 -5.09 5.24
CA ALA A 402 -25.24 -5.30 4.96
C ALA A 402 -24.37 -4.32 5.77
N MET A 403 -24.76 -3.05 5.88
CA MET A 403 -24.05 -2.04 6.67
C MET A 403 -24.04 -2.39 8.16
N LYS A 404 -25.16 -2.85 8.72
CA LYS A 404 -25.23 -3.33 10.11
C LYS A 404 -24.22 -4.45 10.36
N LYS A 405 -24.11 -5.43 9.44
CA LYS A 405 -23.10 -6.50 9.51
C LYS A 405 -21.68 -5.95 9.39
N ALA A 406 -21.45 -4.95 8.52
CA ALA A 406 -20.13 -4.34 8.33
C ALA A 406 -19.64 -3.69 9.62
N VAL A 407 -20.49 -2.90 10.29
CA VAL A 407 -20.11 -2.17 11.52
C VAL A 407 -20.07 -3.07 12.76
N SER A 408 -20.80 -4.21 12.75
CA SER A 408 -20.77 -5.20 13.84
C SER A 408 -19.48 -6.02 13.86
N THR A 409 -18.76 -6.11 12.74
CA THR A 409 -17.56 -6.91 12.64
C THR A 409 -16.37 -6.14 13.22
N ASN A 410 -15.97 -6.50 14.44
CA ASN A 410 -14.92 -5.80 15.19
C ASN A 410 -13.53 -6.06 14.59
N LEU A 411 -13.06 -5.17 13.70
CA LEU A 411 -11.68 -5.08 13.27
C LEU A 411 -11.24 -3.62 13.43
N ALA A 412 -10.60 -3.34 14.56
CA ALA A 412 -10.07 -2.01 14.90
C ALA A 412 -9.33 -1.37 13.71
N GLY A 413 -9.62 -0.10 13.44
CA GLY A 413 -8.97 0.71 12.42
C GLY A 413 -9.52 0.61 11.00
N ARG A 414 -10.68 -0.03 10.78
CA ARG A 414 -11.31 -0.11 9.46
C ARG A 414 -12.71 0.45 9.48
N ARG A 415 -12.87 1.61 8.86
CA ARG A 415 -14.14 2.34 8.80
C ARG A 415 -14.97 1.89 7.60
N PRO A 416 -16.31 1.85 7.71
CA PRO A 416 -17.21 1.64 6.57
C PRO A 416 -17.14 2.84 5.60
N ASP A 417 -17.67 2.66 4.39
CA ASP A 417 -17.79 3.74 3.43
C ASP A 417 -18.67 4.87 3.97
N PRO A 418 -18.18 6.12 4.08
CA PRO A 418 -18.91 7.22 4.70
C PRO A 418 -20.18 7.60 3.94
N PHE A 419 -20.15 7.53 2.60
CA PHE A 419 -21.30 7.86 1.77
C PHE A 419 -22.42 6.84 1.97
N THR A 420 -22.09 5.55 1.99
CA THR A 420 -23.07 4.48 2.19
C THR A 420 -23.61 4.47 3.63
N LEU A 421 -22.76 4.71 4.63
CA LEU A 421 -23.20 4.83 6.02
C LEU A 421 -24.23 5.96 6.19
N VAL A 422 -23.91 7.17 5.67
CA VAL A 422 -24.83 8.31 5.73
C VAL A 422 -26.11 8.04 4.93
N ALA A 423 -26.01 7.43 3.75
CA ALA A 423 -27.20 7.06 2.97
C ALA A 423 -28.12 6.10 3.75
N CYS A 424 -27.55 5.09 4.44
CA CYS A 424 -28.33 4.19 5.29
C CYS A 424 -29.01 4.93 6.45
N VAL A 425 -28.31 5.84 7.12
CA VAL A 425 -28.87 6.63 8.23
C VAL A 425 -29.97 7.57 7.73
N LYS A 426 -29.80 8.24 6.59
CA LYS A 426 -30.84 9.07 5.95
C LYS A 426 -32.10 8.26 5.63
N TYR A 427 -31.92 7.13 4.97
CA TYR A 427 -33.00 6.24 4.59
C TYR A 427 -33.82 5.76 5.80
N LEU A 428 -33.13 5.35 6.88
CA LEU A 428 -33.82 4.91 8.12
C LEU A 428 -34.57 6.04 8.80
N LYS A 429 -34.04 7.27 8.81
CA LYS A 429 -34.73 8.46 9.30
C LYS A 429 -35.99 8.72 8.49
N GLU A 430 -35.93 8.71 7.17
CA GLU A 430 -37.07 8.92 6.27
C GLU A 430 -38.14 7.84 6.44
N LYS A 431 -37.76 6.59 6.70
CA LYS A 431 -38.67 5.49 7.03
C LYS A 431 -39.27 5.57 8.44
N GLY A 432 -38.71 6.39 9.32
CA GLY A 432 -39.09 6.48 10.73
C GLY A 432 -38.52 5.37 11.62
N ASP A 433 -37.59 4.55 11.11
CA ASP A 433 -36.89 3.49 11.88
C ASP A 433 -35.67 4.05 12.60
N LEU A 434 -35.95 4.96 13.55
CA LEU A 434 -34.94 5.69 14.31
C LEU A 434 -34.13 4.75 15.22
N ASP A 435 -34.75 3.69 15.72
CA ASP A 435 -34.10 2.74 16.63
C ASP A 435 -32.97 1.99 15.91
N LEU A 436 -33.21 1.52 14.69
CA LEU A 436 -32.20 0.84 13.88
C LEU A 436 -31.08 1.81 13.46
N ALA A 437 -31.42 3.07 13.13
CA ALA A 437 -30.41 4.10 12.82
C ALA A 437 -29.48 4.32 14.02
N LEU A 438 -30.04 4.49 15.22
CA LEU A 438 -29.28 4.68 16.45
C LEU A 438 -28.46 3.43 16.82
N GLU A 439 -28.98 2.23 16.58
CA GLU A 439 -28.22 0.98 16.79
C GLU A 439 -26.98 0.91 15.89
N ILE A 440 -27.12 1.23 14.60
CA ILE A 440 -25.97 1.26 13.66
C ILE A 440 -24.92 2.28 14.13
N LEU A 441 -25.34 3.51 14.51
CA LEU A 441 -24.44 4.54 14.99
C LEU A 441 -23.75 4.12 16.29
N LYS A 442 -24.47 3.46 17.20
CA LYS A 442 -23.90 2.90 18.44
C LYS A 442 -22.81 1.86 18.14
N LEU A 443 -23.06 0.95 17.21
CA LEU A 443 -22.05 -0.01 16.76
C LEU A 443 -20.83 0.69 16.12
N CYS A 444 -21.02 1.79 15.39
CA CYS A 444 -19.94 2.56 14.82
C CYS A 444 -19.03 3.16 15.90
N ILE A 445 -19.58 3.73 16.98
CA ILE A 445 -18.77 4.30 18.07
C ILE A 445 -18.12 3.21 18.94
N GLU A 446 -18.83 2.15 19.28
CA GLU A 446 -18.31 1.01 20.05
C GLU A 446 -17.11 0.34 19.37
N ASN A 447 -17.13 0.24 18.04
CA ASN A 447 -16.07 -0.35 17.23
C ASN A 447 -15.05 0.70 16.71
N SER A 448 -15.09 1.94 17.24
CA SER A 448 -14.17 3.03 16.87
C SER A 448 -14.15 3.37 15.38
N HIS A 449 -15.28 3.20 14.68
CA HIS A 449 -15.42 3.56 13.28
C HIS A 449 -15.60 5.06 13.07
N ILE A 450 -16.20 5.76 14.03
CA ILE A 450 -16.40 7.21 14.03
C ILE A 450 -15.98 7.83 15.38
N SER A 451 -15.69 9.13 15.39
CA SER A 451 -15.39 9.87 16.62
C SER A 451 -16.64 10.15 17.46
N VAL A 452 -16.45 10.49 18.72
CA VAL A 452 -17.55 10.92 19.61
C VAL A 452 -18.28 12.11 19.03
N THR A 453 -17.56 13.10 18.49
CA THR A 453 -18.14 14.30 17.88
C THR A 453 -19.03 13.95 16.67
N SER A 454 -18.56 13.07 15.80
CA SER A 454 -19.32 12.60 14.63
C SER A 454 -20.56 11.80 15.06
N TYR A 455 -20.42 10.96 16.08
CA TYR A 455 -21.53 10.21 16.66
C TYR A 455 -22.61 11.13 17.20
N ASP A 456 -22.25 12.10 18.06
CA ASP A 456 -23.20 13.04 18.66
C ASP A 456 -23.91 13.88 17.58
N GLY A 457 -23.18 14.31 16.56
CA GLY A 457 -23.75 15.02 15.41
C GLY A 457 -24.78 14.19 14.64
N LEU A 458 -24.44 12.93 14.32
CA LEU A 458 -25.35 12.03 13.58
C LEU A 458 -26.55 11.62 14.44
N VAL A 459 -26.40 11.41 15.74
CA VAL A 459 -27.53 11.15 16.66
C VAL A 459 -28.48 12.35 16.73
N SER A 460 -27.94 13.56 16.80
CA SER A 460 -28.73 14.81 16.77
C SER A 460 -29.48 14.93 15.45
N TYR A 461 -28.82 14.62 14.32
CA TYR A 461 -29.47 14.57 13.01
C TYR A 461 -30.62 13.57 12.96
N VAL A 462 -30.43 12.34 13.45
CA VAL A 462 -31.48 11.30 13.47
C VAL A 462 -32.69 11.74 14.29
N ARG A 463 -32.47 12.42 15.43
CA ARG A 463 -33.52 12.88 16.35
C ARG A 463 -34.21 14.18 15.97
N SER A 464 -33.64 14.93 15.02
CA SER A 464 -34.20 16.24 14.58
C SER A 464 -35.52 16.02 13.81
N GLU A 465 -36.53 16.84 14.09
CA GLU A 465 -37.81 16.87 13.35
C GLU A 465 -37.73 17.69 12.05
N THR A 466 -36.63 18.44 11.83
CA THR A 466 -36.46 19.31 10.67
C THR A 466 -36.07 18.52 9.42
N GLU A 467 -36.77 18.74 8.30
CA GLU A 467 -36.46 18.14 6.99
C GLU A 467 -35.17 18.69 6.37
N THR A 468 -34.76 19.89 6.75
CA THR A 468 -33.50 20.53 6.28
C THR A 468 -32.59 20.79 7.47
N PRO A 469 -31.58 19.92 7.71
CA PRO A 469 -30.58 20.21 8.73
C PRO A 469 -29.66 21.34 8.29
N ASP A 470 -29.24 22.19 9.23
CA ASP A 470 -28.26 23.27 9.01
C ASP A 470 -26.90 22.74 8.52
N THR A 471 -26.63 21.45 8.68
CA THR A 471 -25.41 20.77 8.28
C THR A 471 -25.73 19.43 7.61
N GLU A 472 -25.20 19.20 6.41
CA GLU A 472 -25.32 17.91 5.73
C GLU A 472 -24.69 16.78 6.59
N PRO A 473 -25.38 15.63 6.77
CA PRO A 473 -24.87 14.54 7.62
C PRO A 473 -23.49 14.00 7.20
N LEU A 474 -23.16 14.12 5.92
CA LEU A 474 -21.84 13.77 5.41
C LEU A 474 -20.74 14.68 5.97
N ASP A 475 -21.04 15.98 6.18
CA ASP A 475 -20.08 16.92 6.74
C ASP A 475 -19.75 16.63 8.19
N LEU A 476 -20.67 16.02 8.93
CA LEU A 476 -20.49 15.63 10.33
C LEU A 476 -19.41 14.56 10.51
N ILE A 477 -19.17 13.74 9.48
CA ILE A 477 -18.17 12.64 9.53
C ILE A 477 -16.92 12.91 8.68
N LYS A 478 -16.88 14.00 7.89
CA LYS A 478 -15.74 14.34 7.04
C LYS A 478 -14.42 14.41 7.81
N GLY A 479 -14.42 14.99 9.01
CA GLY A 479 -13.21 15.09 9.83
C GLY A 479 -12.59 13.73 10.16
N ASP A 480 -13.42 12.74 10.42
CA ASP A 480 -13.00 11.38 10.73
C ASP A 480 -12.33 10.68 9.56
N TYR A 481 -12.72 11.01 8.33
CA TYR A 481 -12.23 10.35 7.12
C TYR A 481 -11.10 11.13 6.45
N GLN A 482 -11.01 12.46 6.57
CA GLN A 482 -9.92 13.28 6.02
C GLN A 482 -8.55 12.93 6.60
N MET A 483 -8.48 12.57 7.88
CA MET A 483 -7.22 12.09 8.48
C MET A 483 -6.72 10.79 7.84
N PHE A 484 -7.62 9.96 7.29
CA PHE A 484 -7.31 8.68 6.66
C PHE A 484 -7.17 8.75 5.13
N GLU A 485 -7.79 9.70 4.45
CA GLU A 485 -7.53 9.94 3.02
C GLU A 485 -6.09 10.38 2.79
N ASN A 486 -5.51 11.16 3.68
CA ASN A 486 -4.08 11.48 3.64
C ASN A 486 -3.17 10.24 3.81
N GLU A 487 -3.61 9.21 4.53
CA GLU A 487 -2.91 7.93 4.61
C GLU A 487 -3.20 7.01 3.40
N ASN A 488 -4.42 7.00 2.86
CA ASN A 488 -4.83 6.13 1.75
C ASN A 488 -4.56 6.72 0.36
N THR A 489 -4.59 8.03 0.18
CA THR A 489 -4.21 8.68 -1.10
C THR A 489 -2.72 8.50 -1.37
N GLN A 490 -1.89 8.37 -0.30
CA GLN A 490 -0.52 7.87 -0.42
C GLN A 490 -0.45 6.37 -0.76
N LEU A 491 -1.52 5.60 -0.56
CA LEU A 491 -1.63 4.19 -0.93
C LEU A 491 -1.90 3.98 -2.44
N LEU A 492 -2.62 4.91 -3.08
CA LEU A 492 -2.97 4.87 -4.50
C LEU A 492 -2.07 5.76 -5.36
N GLY A 493 -1.35 6.72 -4.77
CA GLY A 493 -0.45 7.66 -5.45
C GLY A 493 0.89 7.07 -5.88
N GLY A 494 1.12 5.77 -5.72
CA GLY A 494 2.27 5.03 -6.26
C GLY A 494 2.01 4.33 -7.59
N GLU A 495 0.85 4.50 -8.18
CA GLU A 495 0.44 3.91 -9.47
C GLU A 495 -0.05 4.95 -10.49
N ASN A 496 0.38 6.23 -10.38
CA ASN A 496 0.19 7.23 -11.47
C ASN A 496 1.50 7.52 -12.17
#